data_4ce38d13e7a9b0d177f34d6efab38c9e
#
_entry.id   4ce38d13e7a9b0d177f34d6efab38c9e
#
_cell.length_a   1.000
_cell.length_b   1.000
_cell.length_c   1.000
_cell.angle_alpha   90.00
_cell.angle_beta   90.00
_cell.angle_gamma   90.00
#
_symmetry.space_group_name_H-M   'P 1'
#
loop_
_entity.id
_entity.type
_entity.pdbx_description
1 polymer ?
#
loop_
_entity_poly.entity_id
_entity_poly.type
_entity_poly.pdbx_seq_one_letter_code
_entity_poly.pdbx_strand_id
1 'polypeptide(L)'
;MFGADKPIIALLHLDALPGDPGFCGDMDVVLDHAAHDLTALQDGGVDGILIANEFSLPYQPVADIAVISAMAYIIGKLKDRIRVPFGVNVVKNPIATIDLAAATGARFGRSCFSGAYMGEYGVYVSNSGEAVRHRKALGMEHLKLLFKVNPEADAYLVQRDIQVVARSIMFGDFADGL
;
A
#
# COMPACT_ATOMS: atom_id res chain seq x y z
N MET A 1 -12.72 1.93 12.47
CA MET A 1 -12.67 1.77 11.02
C MET A 1 -13.25 0.40 10.61
N PHE A 2 -12.78 -0.69 11.18
CA PHE A 2 -13.17 -2.04 10.79
C PHE A 2 -14.34 -2.65 11.57
N GLY A 3 -14.80 -2.07 12.65
CA GLY A 3 -15.92 -2.58 13.47
C GLY A 3 -15.60 -3.84 14.29
N ALA A 4 -14.38 -4.34 14.23
CA ALA A 4 -13.89 -5.51 14.96
C ALA A 4 -12.68 -5.14 15.82
N ASP A 5 -12.52 -5.80 16.98
CA ASP A 5 -11.40 -5.59 17.89
C ASP A 5 -10.08 -6.15 17.32
N LYS A 6 -10.17 -7.21 16.53
CA LYS A 6 -9.05 -7.86 15.84
C LYS A 6 -9.40 -8.06 14.37
N PRO A 7 -9.34 -6.99 13.57
CA PRO A 7 -9.77 -7.05 12.18
C PRO A 7 -8.83 -7.91 11.33
N ILE A 8 -9.43 -8.71 10.45
CA ILE A 8 -8.71 -9.43 9.39
C ILE A 8 -8.68 -8.54 8.16
N ILE A 9 -7.49 -8.08 7.80
CA ILE A 9 -7.25 -7.31 6.58
C ILE A 9 -6.60 -8.23 5.56
N ALA A 10 -7.35 -8.59 4.52
CA ALA A 10 -6.83 -9.43 3.44
C ALA A 10 -6.03 -8.61 2.43
N LEU A 11 -5.10 -9.27 1.75
CA LEU A 11 -4.29 -8.67 0.70
C LEU A 11 -4.87 -9.06 -0.66
N LEU A 12 -5.25 -8.05 -1.45
CA LEU A 12 -5.59 -8.20 -2.85
C LEU A 12 -4.38 -7.75 -3.66
N HIS A 13 -3.60 -8.72 -4.12
CA HIS A 13 -2.40 -8.50 -4.90
C HIS A 13 -2.76 -8.43 -6.38
N LEU A 14 -2.53 -7.29 -7.00
CA LEU A 14 -2.75 -7.13 -8.44
C LEU A 14 -1.66 -7.86 -9.23
N ASP A 15 -2.06 -8.47 -10.33
CA ASP A 15 -1.11 -8.98 -11.33
C ASP A 15 -0.18 -7.87 -11.82
N ALA A 16 0.88 -8.26 -12.54
CA ALA A 16 1.78 -7.30 -13.16
C ALA A 16 1.01 -6.32 -14.05
N LEU A 17 1.35 -5.04 -13.96
CA LEU A 17 0.64 -3.92 -14.54
C LEU A 17 1.37 -3.36 -15.79
N PRO A 18 0.74 -2.52 -16.61
CA PRO A 18 1.44 -1.86 -17.72
C PRO A 18 2.71 -1.15 -17.26
N GLY A 19 3.83 -1.48 -17.91
CA GLY A 19 5.18 -1.05 -17.52
C GLY A 19 5.99 -2.13 -16.80
N ASP A 20 5.33 -3.09 -16.16
CA ASP A 20 6.01 -4.21 -15.51
C ASP A 20 6.45 -5.27 -16.55
N PRO A 21 7.63 -5.88 -16.37
CA PRO A 21 8.10 -6.94 -17.29
C PRO A 21 7.16 -8.15 -17.39
N GLY A 22 6.41 -8.43 -16.32
CA GLY A 22 5.45 -9.55 -16.27
C GLY A 22 4.05 -9.23 -16.77
N PHE A 23 3.80 -8.02 -17.28
CA PHE A 23 2.47 -7.65 -17.75
C PHE A 23 2.01 -8.52 -18.93
N CYS A 24 0.82 -9.10 -18.84
CA CYS A 24 0.28 -10.02 -19.86
C CYS A 24 -0.17 -9.31 -21.15
N GLY A 25 -0.14 -7.97 -21.20
CA GLY A 25 -0.56 -7.18 -22.35
C GLY A 25 -2.07 -6.87 -22.40
N ASP A 26 -2.84 -7.34 -21.43
CA ASP A 26 -4.30 -7.18 -21.39
C ASP A 26 -4.78 -6.75 -20.00
N MET A 27 -5.32 -5.54 -19.92
CA MET A 27 -5.86 -4.97 -18.67
C MET A 27 -7.20 -5.60 -18.26
N ASP A 28 -7.96 -6.15 -19.19
CA ASP A 28 -9.23 -6.80 -18.86
C ASP A 28 -8.97 -8.12 -18.12
N VAL A 29 -7.92 -8.86 -18.48
CA VAL A 29 -7.47 -10.05 -17.73
C VAL A 29 -7.08 -9.70 -16.30
N VAL A 30 -6.28 -8.65 -16.12
CA VAL A 30 -5.85 -8.18 -14.79
C VAL A 30 -7.06 -7.74 -13.94
N LEU A 31 -8.00 -7.04 -14.57
CA LEU A 31 -9.23 -6.58 -13.91
C LEU A 31 -10.12 -7.77 -13.49
N ASP A 32 -10.26 -8.76 -14.36
CA ASP A 32 -11.08 -9.95 -14.08
C ASP A 32 -10.50 -10.77 -12.92
N HIS A 33 -9.17 -10.96 -12.88
CA HIS A 33 -8.50 -11.62 -11.76
C HIS A 33 -8.70 -10.84 -10.46
N ALA A 34 -8.48 -9.53 -10.47
CA ALA A 34 -8.69 -8.68 -9.31
C ALA A 34 -10.16 -8.71 -8.82
N ALA A 35 -11.11 -8.76 -9.75
CA ALA A 35 -12.53 -8.86 -9.45
C ALA A 35 -12.94 -10.20 -8.84
N HIS A 36 -12.31 -11.29 -9.31
CA HIS A 36 -12.50 -12.63 -8.77
C HIS A 36 -11.96 -12.71 -7.33
N ASP A 37 -10.73 -12.26 -7.11
CA ASP A 37 -10.08 -12.25 -5.80
C ASP A 37 -10.81 -11.36 -4.80
N LEU A 38 -11.24 -10.16 -5.22
CA LEU A 38 -12.06 -9.28 -4.39
C LEU A 38 -13.31 -10.01 -3.88
N THR A 39 -13.99 -10.74 -4.76
CA THR A 39 -15.20 -11.46 -4.41
C THR A 39 -14.90 -12.57 -3.41
N ALA A 40 -13.88 -13.39 -3.68
CA ALA A 40 -13.48 -14.51 -2.82
C ALA A 40 -13.08 -14.03 -1.41
N LEU A 41 -12.29 -12.94 -1.33
CA LEU A 41 -11.86 -12.37 -0.05
C LEU A 41 -13.06 -11.87 0.77
N GLN A 42 -13.99 -11.14 0.15
CA GLN A 42 -15.17 -10.61 0.84
C GLN A 42 -16.13 -11.72 1.28
N ASP A 43 -16.32 -12.74 0.45
CA ASP A 43 -17.16 -13.90 0.79
C ASP A 43 -16.53 -14.76 1.89
N GLY A 44 -15.19 -14.69 2.04
CA GLY A 44 -14.44 -15.25 3.18
C GLY A 44 -14.64 -14.49 4.50
N GLY A 45 -15.34 -13.35 4.49
CA GLY A 45 -15.72 -12.61 5.70
C GLY A 45 -14.60 -11.74 6.29
N VAL A 46 -13.73 -11.18 5.45
CA VAL A 46 -12.66 -10.26 5.90
C VAL A 46 -13.24 -8.91 6.32
N ASP A 47 -12.58 -8.23 7.28
CA ASP A 47 -13.00 -6.93 7.80
C ASP A 47 -12.48 -5.75 6.97
N GLY A 48 -11.47 -5.99 6.15
CA GLY A 48 -10.88 -4.99 5.27
C GLY A 48 -10.01 -5.61 4.19
N ILE A 49 -9.67 -4.81 3.17
CA ILE A 49 -8.83 -5.26 2.04
C ILE A 49 -7.74 -4.23 1.81
N LEU A 50 -6.51 -4.70 1.60
CA LEU A 50 -5.38 -3.89 1.13
C LEU A 50 -5.06 -4.27 -0.32
N ILE A 51 -5.19 -3.33 -1.23
CA ILE A 51 -4.90 -3.51 -2.67
C ILE A 51 -3.46 -3.06 -2.93
N ALA A 52 -2.65 -3.95 -3.49
CA ALA A 52 -1.22 -3.70 -3.71
C ALA A 52 -0.75 -4.20 -5.08
N ASN A 53 0.23 -3.52 -5.66
CA ASN A 53 0.92 -3.93 -6.88
C ASN A 53 2.05 -4.93 -6.59
N GLU A 54 1.73 -6.03 -5.91
CA GLU A 54 2.73 -6.97 -5.41
C GLU A 54 3.48 -7.68 -6.54
N PHE A 55 2.86 -7.88 -7.70
CA PHE A 55 3.50 -8.52 -8.85
C PHE A 55 4.15 -7.54 -9.83
N SER A 56 4.30 -6.26 -9.47
CA SER A 56 5.15 -5.29 -10.19
C SER A 56 6.64 -5.58 -9.98
N LEU A 57 7.07 -6.77 -10.34
CA LEU A 57 8.44 -7.25 -10.16
C LEU A 57 9.30 -7.03 -11.41
N PRO A 58 10.61 -6.68 -11.24
CA PRO A 58 11.29 -6.27 -10.00
C PRO A 58 10.85 -4.88 -9.53
N TYR A 59 10.75 -4.67 -8.21
CA TYR A 59 10.32 -3.39 -7.68
C TYR A 59 11.28 -2.25 -8.00
N GLN A 60 10.71 -1.08 -8.25
CA GLN A 60 11.47 0.15 -8.50
C GLN A 60 11.44 1.08 -7.27
N PRO A 61 12.50 1.87 -7.03
CA PRO A 61 12.51 2.89 -5.97
C PRO A 61 11.42 3.94 -6.15
N VAL A 62 11.03 4.21 -7.40
CA VAL A 62 9.93 5.11 -7.78
C VAL A 62 9.02 4.35 -8.72
N ALA A 63 7.76 4.22 -8.37
CA ALA A 63 6.78 3.54 -9.22
C ALA A 63 6.49 4.35 -10.49
N ASP A 64 6.39 3.65 -11.62
CA ASP A 64 6.02 4.26 -12.88
C ASP A 64 4.60 4.83 -12.85
N ILE A 65 4.40 5.94 -13.53
CA ILE A 65 3.07 6.56 -13.68
C ILE A 65 2.07 5.56 -14.27
N ALA A 66 2.52 4.70 -15.21
CA ALA A 66 1.68 3.67 -15.81
C ALA A 66 1.13 2.69 -14.76
N VAL A 67 1.97 2.24 -13.83
CA VAL A 67 1.57 1.34 -12.73
C VAL A 67 0.54 2.02 -11.83
N ILE A 68 0.82 3.25 -11.38
CA ILE A 68 -0.09 4.00 -10.49
C ILE A 68 -1.44 4.26 -11.18
N SER A 69 -1.41 4.63 -12.46
CA SER A 69 -2.62 4.88 -13.26
C SER A 69 -3.45 3.62 -13.45
N ALA A 70 -2.79 2.47 -13.70
CA ALA A 70 -3.47 1.19 -13.82
C ALA A 70 -4.11 0.76 -12.48
N MET A 71 -3.42 0.95 -11.35
CA MET A 71 -4.00 0.71 -10.02
C MET A 71 -5.24 1.57 -9.79
N ALA A 72 -5.17 2.86 -10.10
CA ALA A 72 -6.31 3.77 -9.95
C ALA A 72 -7.49 3.36 -10.85
N TYR A 73 -7.21 2.94 -12.09
CA TYR A 73 -8.22 2.43 -13.03
C TYR A 73 -8.92 1.17 -12.48
N ILE A 74 -8.15 0.16 -12.04
CA ILE A 74 -8.68 -1.10 -11.49
C ILE A 74 -9.54 -0.81 -10.26
N ILE A 75 -9.04 -0.01 -9.32
CA ILE A 75 -9.79 0.33 -8.11
C ILE A 75 -11.08 1.07 -8.46
N GLY A 76 -11.02 2.01 -9.41
CA GLY A 76 -12.19 2.73 -9.89
C GLY A 76 -13.25 1.80 -10.49
N LYS A 77 -12.84 0.79 -11.27
CA LYS A 77 -13.75 -0.22 -11.84
C LYS A 77 -14.36 -1.14 -10.78
N LEU A 78 -13.61 -1.43 -9.72
CA LEU A 78 -14.06 -2.33 -8.64
C LEU A 78 -14.81 -1.60 -7.52
N LYS A 79 -14.80 -0.27 -7.50
CA LYS A 79 -15.25 0.54 -6.34
C LYS A 79 -16.65 0.19 -5.85
N ASP A 80 -17.61 0.03 -6.75
CA ASP A 80 -19.00 -0.30 -6.40
C ASP A 80 -19.19 -1.74 -5.90
N ARG A 81 -18.18 -2.59 -6.11
CA ARG A 81 -18.14 -3.98 -5.63
C ARG A 81 -17.44 -4.14 -4.29
N ILE A 82 -16.70 -3.14 -3.83
CA ILE A 82 -16.00 -3.17 -2.55
C ILE A 82 -16.99 -2.90 -1.42
N ARG A 83 -17.21 -3.91 -0.57
CA ARG A 83 -18.22 -3.91 0.52
C ARG A 83 -17.62 -3.62 1.90
N VAL A 84 -16.28 -3.64 2.03
CA VAL A 84 -15.54 -3.45 3.28
C VAL A 84 -14.58 -2.27 3.15
N PRO A 85 -14.10 -1.66 4.25
CA PRO A 85 -13.05 -0.66 4.18
C PRO A 85 -11.85 -1.16 3.41
N PHE A 86 -11.36 -0.38 2.45
CA PHE A 86 -10.15 -0.76 1.71
C PHE A 86 -9.02 0.25 1.90
N GLY A 87 -7.82 -0.25 1.78
CA GLY A 87 -6.58 0.50 1.73
C GLY A 87 -5.79 0.21 0.47
N VAL A 88 -4.71 0.95 0.29
CA VAL A 88 -3.79 0.80 -0.85
C VAL A 88 -2.34 0.75 -0.40
N ASN A 89 -1.52 0.09 -1.19
CA ASN A 89 -0.07 0.08 -1.07
C ASN A 89 0.56 0.11 -2.47
N VAL A 90 1.21 1.20 -2.82
CA VAL A 90 2.14 1.22 -3.94
C VAL A 90 3.49 0.77 -3.36
N VAL A 91 3.92 -0.44 -3.69
CA VAL A 91 5.07 -1.09 -3.07
C VAL A 91 6.33 -0.22 -3.18
N LYS A 92 7.04 -0.02 -2.06
CA LYS A 92 8.22 0.86 -1.91
C LYS A 92 7.97 2.36 -2.20
N ASN A 93 6.72 2.80 -2.42
CA ASN A 93 6.40 4.18 -2.79
C ASN A 93 5.37 4.81 -1.83
N PRO A 94 5.78 5.26 -0.64
CA PRO A 94 4.87 5.79 0.38
C PRO A 94 4.09 7.03 -0.07
N ILE A 95 4.70 7.93 -0.84
CA ILE A 95 4.02 9.13 -1.35
C ILE A 95 2.97 8.74 -2.38
N ALA A 96 3.31 7.91 -3.37
CA ALA A 96 2.35 7.40 -4.35
C ALA A 96 1.21 6.60 -3.69
N THR A 97 1.46 5.94 -2.56
CA THR A 97 0.39 5.29 -1.77
C THR A 97 -0.64 6.31 -1.27
N ILE A 98 -0.18 7.48 -0.79
CA ILE A 98 -1.08 8.55 -0.34
C ILE A 98 -1.83 9.16 -1.52
N ASP A 99 -1.15 9.40 -2.65
CA ASP A 99 -1.77 9.94 -3.87
C ASP A 99 -2.86 8.99 -4.41
N LEU A 100 -2.55 7.71 -4.47
CA LEU A 100 -3.51 6.68 -4.90
C LEU A 100 -4.71 6.60 -3.94
N ALA A 101 -4.47 6.70 -2.63
CA ALA A 101 -5.54 6.73 -1.64
C ALA A 101 -6.45 7.95 -1.83
N ALA A 102 -5.87 9.13 -2.08
CA ALA A 102 -6.61 10.35 -2.35
C ALA A 102 -7.48 10.23 -3.62
N ALA A 103 -6.93 9.66 -4.69
CA ALA A 103 -7.64 9.49 -5.96
C ALA A 103 -8.79 8.46 -5.89
N THR A 104 -8.64 7.41 -5.06
CA THR A 104 -9.56 6.27 -5.02
C THR A 104 -10.54 6.30 -3.85
N GLY A 105 -10.27 7.08 -2.82
CA GLY A 105 -11.05 7.14 -1.58
C GLY A 105 -10.74 5.98 -0.63
N ALA A 106 -9.53 5.42 -0.70
CA ALA A 106 -9.07 4.44 0.26
C ALA A 106 -9.06 5.01 1.69
N ARG A 107 -9.33 4.16 2.67
CA ARG A 107 -9.44 4.55 4.08
C ARG A 107 -8.12 4.46 4.83
N PHE A 108 -7.17 3.68 4.32
CA PHE A 108 -5.84 3.53 4.88
C PHE A 108 -4.80 3.26 3.79
N GLY A 109 -3.55 3.60 4.08
CA GLY A 109 -2.38 3.23 3.31
C GLY A 109 -1.42 2.43 4.18
N ARG A 110 -0.80 1.38 3.64
CA ARG A 110 0.27 0.64 4.33
C ARG A 110 1.56 0.80 3.53
N SER A 111 2.63 1.24 4.18
CA SER A 111 3.95 1.34 3.53
C SER A 111 5.06 1.44 4.58
N CYS A 112 6.33 1.37 4.14
CA CYS A 112 7.47 1.83 4.91
C CYS A 112 7.54 3.36 4.81
N PHE A 113 6.76 4.09 5.61
CA PHE A 113 6.70 5.55 5.56
C PHE A 113 7.93 6.22 6.19
N SER A 114 8.75 5.50 6.95
CA SER A 114 9.99 6.00 7.55
C SER A 114 11.09 4.96 7.47
N GLY A 115 12.34 5.41 7.51
CA GLY A 115 13.51 4.56 7.55
C GLY A 115 14.33 4.55 6.26
N ALA A 116 15.54 4.00 6.39
CA ALA A 116 16.44 3.77 5.26
C ALA A 116 16.76 2.27 5.19
N TYR A 117 16.60 1.71 4.01
CA TYR A 117 16.62 0.27 3.76
C TYR A 117 17.50 -0.09 2.57
N MET A 118 17.99 -1.31 2.55
CA MET A 118 18.73 -1.90 1.46
C MET A 118 18.33 -3.36 1.25
N GLY A 119 18.13 -3.75 0.01
CA GLY A 119 17.81 -5.10 -0.43
C GLY A 119 18.20 -5.32 -1.89
N GLU A 120 17.68 -6.37 -2.51
CA GLU A 120 17.98 -6.74 -3.89
C GLU A 120 17.62 -5.63 -4.90
N TYR A 121 16.68 -4.76 -4.57
CA TYR A 121 16.23 -3.65 -5.42
C TYR A 121 16.94 -2.33 -5.08
N GLY A 122 18.09 -2.39 -4.38
CA GLY A 122 18.91 -1.24 -4.04
C GLY A 122 18.55 -0.59 -2.71
N VAL A 123 18.99 0.66 -2.56
CA VAL A 123 18.72 1.48 -1.35
C VAL A 123 17.50 2.34 -1.59
N TYR A 124 16.61 2.38 -0.60
CA TYR A 124 15.56 3.40 -0.59
C TYR A 124 15.41 4.05 0.79
N VAL A 125 15.01 5.30 0.78
CA VAL A 125 14.84 6.11 1.98
C VAL A 125 13.43 6.69 1.98
N SER A 126 12.74 6.52 3.09
CA SER A 126 11.42 7.10 3.32
C SER A 126 11.47 8.12 4.45
N ASN A 127 10.71 9.19 4.28
CA ASN A 127 10.63 10.27 5.24
C ASN A 127 9.18 10.45 5.72
N SER A 128 8.94 10.06 6.96
CA SER A 128 7.60 10.19 7.57
C SER A 128 7.12 11.64 7.63
N GLY A 129 8.05 12.57 7.87
CA GLY A 129 7.75 14.00 7.87
C GLY A 129 7.24 14.51 6.53
N GLU A 130 7.76 13.99 5.42
CA GLU A 130 7.25 14.26 4.07
C GLU A 130 5.86 13.63 3.89
N ALA A 131 5.72 12.36 4.22
CA ALA A 131 4.47 11.62 4.04
C ALA A 131 3.28 12.26 4.78
N VAL A 132 3.47 12.63 6.07
CA VAL A 132 2.37 13.23 6.85
C VAL A 132 2.03 14.65 6.40
N ARG A 133 3.02 15.43 5.92
CA ARG A 133 2.78 16.75 5.33
C ARG A 133 2.08 16.64 3.98
N HIS A 134 2.46 15.68 3.16
CA HIS A 134 1.82 15.39 1.88
C HIS A 134 0.35 14.98 2.09
N ARG A 135 0.08 14.05 3.01
CA ARG A 135 -1.28 13.69 3.42
C ARG A 135 -2.11 14.92 3.78
N LYS A 136 -1.55 15.82 4.60
CA LYS A 136 -2.24 17.05 5.00
C LYS A 136 -2.45 18.02 3.84
N ALA A 137 -1.46 18.20 2.98
CA ALA A 137 -1.56 19.07 1.81
C ALA A 137 -2.67 18.64 0.84
N LEU A 138 -2.96 17.33 0.76
CA LEU A 138 -4.07 16.78 -0.01
C LEU A 138 -5.43 16.81 0.72
N GLY A 139 -5.51 17.33 1.95
CA GLY A 139 -6.74 17.31 2.75
C GLY A 139 -7.17 15.90 3.20
N MET A 140 -6.22 14.97 3.30
CA MET A 140 -6.46 13.56 3.59
C MET A 140 -6.18 13.17 5.05
N GLU A 141 -6.45 14.07 6.01
CA GLU A 141 -6.17 13.81 7.44
C GLU A 141 -6.94 12.61 8.00
N HIS A 142 -8.03 12.24 7.33
CA HIS A 142 -8.82 11.04 7.67
C HIS A 142 -8.18 9.73 7.21
N LEU A 143 -7.23 9.78 6.26
CA LEU A 143 -6.49 8.60 5.78
C LEU A 143 -5.59 8.06 6.89
N LYS A 144 -5.76 6.78 7.23
CA LYS A 144 -4.92 6.11 8.23
C LYS A 144 -3.65 5.59 7.60
N LEU A 145 -2.50 5.93 8.18
CA LEU A 145 -1.20 5.43 7.73
C LEU A 145 -0.73 4.30 8.64
N LEU A 146 -0.69 3.09 8.08
CA LEU A 146 -0.19 1.89 8.75
C LEU A 146 1.29 1.69 8.35
N PHE A 147 2.17 1.86 9.30
CA PHE A 147 3.62 1.82 9.06
C PHE A 147 4.14 0.38 9.15
N LYS A 148 4.86 -0.08 8.13
CA LYS A 148 5.67 -1.30 8.23
C LYS A 148 6.89 -1.00 9.12
N VAL A 149 7.05 -1.76 10.19
CA VAL A 149 8.18 -1.63 11.11
C VAL A 149 9.39 -2.40 10.63
N ASN A 150 9.16 -3.57 10.03
CA ASN A 150 10.21 -4.44 9.52
C ASN A 150 9.78 -4.99 8.14
N PRO A 151 10.30 -4.43 7.03
CA PRO A 151 10.00 -4.96 5.70
C PRO A 151 10.63 -6.35 5.52
N GLU A 152 9.93 -7.22 4.80
CA GLU A 152 10.32 -8.63 4.63
C GLU A 152 11.53 -8.79 3.70
N ALA A 153 11.57 -8.00 2.62
CA ALA A 153 12.57 -8.12 1.55
C ALA A 153 13.76 -7.15 1.68
N ASP A 154 13.81 -6.36 2.74
CA ASP A 154 14.84 -5.34 2.91
C ASP A 154 15.31 -5.29 4.37
N ALA A 155 16.54 -4.88 4.59
CA ALA A 155 17.09 -4.62 5.91
C ALA A 155 17.29 -3.13 6.16
N TYR A 156 17.14 -2.69 7.40
CA TYR A 156 17.56 -1.34 7.80
C TYR A 156 19.06 -1.17 7.56
N LEU A 157 19.47 -0.02 7.03
CA LEU A 157 20.88 0.33 6.91
C LEU A 157 21.59 0.38 8.27
N VAL A 158 20.88 0.73 9.31
CA VAL A 158 21.39 0.72 10.69
C VAL A 158 20.48 -0.13 11.55
N GLN A 159 21.00 -1.21 12.09
CA GLN A 159 20.22 -2.07 12.96
C GLN A 159 19.89 -1.34 14.29
N ARG A 160 18.62 -1.40 14.67
CA ARG A 160 18.09 -0.90 15.93
C ARG A 160 17.17 -1.96 16.51
N ASP A 161 17.05 -1.97 17.82
CA ASP A 161 16.06 -2.82 18.47
C ASP A 161 14.65 -2.51 17.94
N ILE A 162 13.90 -3.55 17.55
CA ILE A 162 12.60 -3.41 16.91
C ILE A 162 11.57 -2.71 17.80
N GLN A 163 11.65 -2.90 19.12
CA GLN A 163 10.76 -2.23 20.06
C GLN A 163 11.07 -0.72 20.13
N VAL A 164 12.35 -0.35 20.03
CA VAL A 164 12.77 1.05 19.97
C VAL A 164 12.28 1.67 18.65
N VAL A 165 12.39 0.97 17.52
CA VAL A 165 11.89 1.44 16.23
C VAL A 165 10.38 1.64 16.28
N ALA A 166 9.63 0.66 16.74
CA ALA A 166 8.18 0.73 16.86
C ALA A 166 7.72 1.91 17.73
N ARG A 167 8.35 2.12 18.89
CA ARG A 167 8.06 3.27 19.77
C ARG A 167 8.39 4.60 19.09
N SER A 168 9.51 4.68 18.36
CA SER A 168 9.90 5.89 17.66
C SER A 168 8.87 6.25 16.57
N ILE A 169 8.40 5.26 15.81
CA ILE A 169 7.38 5.44 14.77
C ILE A 169 6.06 5.93 15.38
N MET A 170 5.57 5.27 16.43
CA MET A 170 4.32 5.67 17.08
C MET A 170 4.38 7.06 17.71
N PHE A 171 5.51 7.43 18.31
CA PHE A 171 5.66 8.70 19.00
C PHE A 171 6.02 9.87 18.07
N GLY A 172 6.96 9.65 17.13
CA GLY A 172 7.57 10.73 16.34
C GLY A 172 7.04 10.87 14.91
N ASP A 173 6.55 9.76 14.33
CA ASP A 173 6.22 9.72 12.90
C ASP A 173 4.71 9.87 12.62
N PHE A 174 3.90 10.06 13.65
CA PHE A 174 2.44 10.19 13.54
C PHE A 174 1.78 9.01 12.84
N ALA A 175 2.26 7.78 13.10
CA ALA A 175 1.64 6.57 12.60
C ALA A 175 0.25 6.37 13.22
N ASP A 176 -0.71 5.96 12.41
CA ASP A 176 -2.05 5.59 12.90
C ASP A 176 -2.09 4.10 13.36
N GLY A 177 -1.07 3.31 13.00
CA GLY A 177 -0.89 1.91 13.39
C GLY A 177 0.42 1.34 12.84
N LEU A 178 0.80 0.15 13.35
CA LEU A 178 1.98 -0.61 12.94
C LEU A 178 1.54 -1.94 12.33
#